data_bd7151e0d40767209f4d242bab448f2c
#
_entry.id   bd7151e0d40767209f4d242bab448f2c
#
_cell.length_a   1.000
_cell.length_b   1.000
_cell.length_c   1.000
_cell.angle_alpha   90.00
_cell.angle_beta   90.00
_cell.angle_gamma   90.00
#
_symmetry.space_group_name_H-M   'P 1'
#
loop_
_entity.id
_entity.type
_entity.pdbx_description
1 polymer ?
#
loop_
_entity_poly.entity_id
_entity_poly.type
_entity_poly.pdbx_seq_one_letter_code
_entity_poly.pdbx_strand_id
1 'polypeptide(L)'
;MIRRLYATLWHLAPFLIRRHLRRRALKSPAYLEHWGERFGQAYPNPVQRPIWIHAVSVGETRAAEPLVQALRRHFPDSPFLITQMTPTGRATAQSLFPEAQCRYLPYDKSEWVARFLAEHRPICGILMETEIWPNLMHSCQEAGIPLFLANARLSEKSQRGYLKIRKLVEPAMQSLSGCFAQTAADAERLHLIGASNVHVCGNTKYDIAPPDDLRPLAVAFKERIGARPVVVCASTRVYKGTDEAELLLKAWQGYRGNALLVIVPRHPENFQTA
;
A
#
# COMPACT_ATOMS: atom_id res chain seq x y z
N MET A 1 -8.89 28.89 0.13
CA MET A 1 -10.26 28.70 0.63
C MET A 1 -10.66 27.23 0.72
N ILE A 2 -10.58 26.42 -0.33
CA ILE A 2 -11.07 25.01 -0.33
C ILE A 2 -10.27 24.10 0.61
N ARG A 3 -8.95 24.27 0.73
CA ARG A 3 -8.10 23.51 1.70
C ARG A 3 -8.50 23.83 3.15
N ARG A 4 -8.85 25.09 3.47
CA ARG A 4 -9.34 25.43 4.83
C ARG A 4 -10.66 24.72 5.12
N LEU A 5 -11.56 24.62 4.16
CA LEU A 5 -12.80 23.84 4.29
C LEU A 5 -12.50 22.35 4.51
N TYR A 6 -11.59 21.79 3.72
CA TYR A 6 -11.13 20.40 3.90
C TYR A 6 -10.52 20.17 5.30
N ALA A 7 -9.65 21.08 5.77
CA ALA A 7 -9.09 21.01 7.11
C ALA A 7 -10.15 21.11 8.20
N THR A 8 -11.19 21.94 8.00
CA THR A 8 -12.32 22.06 8.94
C THR A 8 -13.12 20.76 9.04
N LEU A 9 -13.32 20.03 7.93
CA LEU A 9 -13.98 18.72 7.95
C LEU A 9 -13.24 17.69 8.83
N TRP A 10 -11.93 17.83 8.98
CA TRP A 10 -11.13 16.99 9.88
C TRP A 10 -11.41 17.19 11.37
N HIS A 11 -12.19 18.18 11.78
CA HIS A 11 -12.66 18.27 13.18
C HIS A 11 -13.76 17.22 13.48
N LEU A 12 -14.58 16.86 12.47
CA LEU A 12 -15.64 15.84 12.60
C LEU A 12 -15.19 14.44 12.18
N ALA A 13 -14.30 14.34 11.21
CA ALA A 13 -13.81 13.07 10.65
C ALA A 13 -13.29 12.07 11.72
N PRO A 14 -12.55 12.50 12.77
CA PRO A 14 -12.03 11.58 13.78
C PRO A 14 -13.10 10.75 14.48
N PHE A 15 -14.27 11.31 14.73
CA PHE A 15 -15.37 10.59 15.35
C PHE A 15 -15.86 9.43 14.46
N LEU A 16 -16.06 9.70 13.17
CA LEU A 16 -16.49 8.69 12.19
C LEU A 16 -15.42 7.61 11.98
N ILE A 17 -14.15 8.01 11.91
CA ILE A 17 -13.01 7.11 11.76
C ILE A 17 -12.90 6.19 12.99
N ARG A 18 -13.00 6.73 14.21
CA ARG A 18 -12.98 5.94 15.45
C ARG A 18 -14.10 4.90 15.46
N ARG A 19 -15.32 5.28 15.07
CA ARG A 19 -16.45 4.35 14.95
C ARG A 19 -16.17 3.27 13.91
N HIS A 20 -15.61 3.64 12.75
CA HIS A 20 -15.25 2.69 11.70
C HIS A 20 -14.19 1.69 12.17
N LEU A 21 -13.10 2.16 12.79
CA LEU A 21 -12.03 1.29 13.30
C LEU A 21 -12.53 0.34 14.39
N ARG A 22 -13.39 0.80 15.32
CA ARG A 22 -14.02 -0.06 16.34
C ARG A 22 -14.84 -1.17 15.69
N ARG A 23 -15.59 -0.88 14.61
CA ARG A 23 -16.32 -1.91 13.86
C ARG A 23 -15.39 -2.91 13.19
N ARG A 24 -14.28 -2.46 12.63
CA ARG A 24 -13.24 -3.36 12.05
C ARG A 24 -12.59 -4.22 13.13
N ALA A 25 -12.41 -3.67 14.32
CA ALA A 25 -11.82 -4.37 15.44
C ALA A 25 -12.66 -5.57 15.93
N LEU A 26 -13.97 -5.60 15.67
CA LEU A 26 -14.80 -6.76 15.95
C LEU A 26 -14.36 -8.02 15.19
N LYS A 27 -13.76 -7.83 14.00
CA LYS A 27 -13.21 -8.92 13.17
C LYS A 27 -11.69 -9.08 13.34
N SER A 28 -10.99 -8.01 13.70
CA SER A 28 -9.53 -7.98 13.85
C SER A 28 -9.17 -6.98 14.96
N PRO A 29 -8.96 -7.44 16.22
CA PRO A 29 -8.65 -6.58 17.37
C PRO A 29 -7.45 -5.67 17.19
N ALA A 30 -6.48 -6.07 16.37
CA ALA A 30 -5.27 -5.30 16.06
C ALA A 30 -5.55 -3.89 15.48
N TYR A 31 -6.78 -3.61 15.01
CA TYR A 31 -7.18 -2.24 14.63
C TYR A 31 -7.23 -1.26 15.79
N LEU A 32 -7.25 -1.73 17.03
CA LEU A 32 -7.21 -0.88 18.24
C LEU A 32 -5.79 -0.67 18.76
N GLU A 33 -4.82 -1.43 18.29
CA GLU A 33 -3.43 -1.29 18.68
C GLU A 33 -2.81 -0.02 18.09
N HIS A 34 -1.87 0.57 18.84
CA HIS A 34 -1.17 1.79 18.44
C HIS A 34 -2.11 2.93 18.01
N TRP A 35 -3.26 3.00 18.65
CA TRP A 35 -4.33 3.94 18.33
C TRP A 35 -3.84 5.40 18.30
N GLY A 36 -2.95 5.75 19.24
CA GLY A 36 -2.38 7.08 19.35
C GLY A 36 -1.66 7.56 18.09
N GLU A 37 -0.91 6.69 17.43
CA GLU A 37 -0.18 7.02 16.20
C GLU A 37 -1.14 7.54 15.11
N ARG A 38 -2.31 6.91 14.96
CA ARG A 38 -3.33 7.27 13.96
C ARG A 38 -4.00 8.61 14.21
N PHE A 39 -4.05 9.02 15.47
CA PHE A 39 -4.74 10.23 15.92
C PHE A 39 -3.79 11.33 16.42
N GLY A 40 -2.54 11.30 15.95
CA GLY A 40 -1.57 12.36 16.18
C GLY A 40 -1.13 12.53 17.63
N GLN A 41 -1.12 11.46 18.43
CA GLN A 41 -0.41 11.45 19.70
C GLN A 41 1.10 11.34 19.46
N ALA A 42 1.89 11.75 20.45
CA ALA A 42 3.34 11.68 20.38
C ALA A 42 3.82 10.25 20.14
N TYR A 43 4.84 10.11 19.28
CA TYR A 43 5.46 8.83 18.98
C TYR A 43 6.53 8.52 20.04
N PRO A 44 6.48 7.33 20.68
CA PRO A 44 7.56 6.93 21.56
C PRO A 44 8.84 6.64 20.73
N ASN A 45 9.94 7.27 21.12
CA ASN A 45 11.25 7.10 20.49
C ASN A 45 11.20 7.24 18.96
N PRO A 46 10.81 8.40 18.42
CA PRO A 46 10.70 8.58 16.98
C PRO A 46 12.09 8.54 16.34
N VAL A 47 12.23 7.72 15.31
CA VAL A 47 13.44 7.71 14.49
C VAL A 47 13.66 9.08 13.87
N GLN A 48 14.88 9.59 13.95
CA GLN A 48 15.21 10.94 13.48
C GLN A 48 15.81 10.89 12.07
N ARG A 49 15.37 11.85 11.23
CA ARG A 49 15.85 12.07 9.86
C ARG A 49 15.80 10.80 8.99
N PRO A 50 14.72 9.99 9.02
CA PRO A 50 14.63 8.80 8.21
C PRO A 50 14.36 9.12 6.73
N ILE A 51 14.70 8.16 5.85
CA ILE A 51 13.99 7.98 4.59
C ILE A 51 12.64 7.37 4.96
N TRP A 52 11.56 8.12 4.69
CA TRP A 52 10.22 7.71 5.06
C TRP A 52 9.45 7.16 3.86
N ILE A 53 8.89 5.94 4.00
CA ILE A 53 8.04 5.31 3.00
C ILE A 53 6.66 5.06 3.60
N HIS A 54 5.61 5.47 2.88
CA HIS A 54 4.22 5.18 3.24
C HIS A 54 3.63 4.14 2.29
N ALA A 55 3.27 2.98 2.83
CA ALA A 55 2.64 1.87 2.11
C ALA A 55 1.43 1.38 2.90
N VAL A 56 0.21 1.67 2.45
CA VAL A 56 -1.03 1.51 3.22
C VAL A 56 -1.33 0.07 3.61
N SER A 57 -1.08 -0.87 2.71
CA SER A 57 -1.53 -2.26 2.78
C SER A 57 -0.40 -3.28 2.59
N VAL A 58 -0.67 -4.56 2.81
CA VAL A 58 0.25 -5.67 2.54
C VAL A 58 0.77 -5.61 1.09
N GLY A 59 -0.12 -5.38 0.12
CA GLY A 59 0.27 -5.35 -1.29
C GLY A 59 1.24 -4.21 -1.63
N GLU A 60 1.00 -3.01 -1.07
CA GLU A 60 1.89 -1.86 -1.24
C GLU A 60 3.20 -2.03 -0.48
N THR A 61 3.16 -2.62 0.73
CA THR A 61 4.37 -2.91 1.51
C THR A 61 5.29 -3.87 0.76
N ARG A 62 4.75 -4.92 0.15
CA ARG A 62 5.52 -5.82 -0.73
C ARG A 62 6.01 -5.12 -2.00
N ALA A 63 5.19 -4.28 -2.61
CA ALA A 63 5.61 -3.49 -3.78
C ALA A 63 6.72 -2.47 -3.46
N ALA A 64 6.81 -2.02 -2.20
CA ALA A 64 7.87 -1.13 -1.75
C ALA A 64 9.20 -1.86 -1.50
N GLU A 65 9.20 -3.19 -1.36
CA GLU A 65 10.40 -3.96 -0.99
C GLU A 65 11.60 -3.73 -1.92
N PRO A 66 11.49 -3.83 -3.26
CA PRO A 66 12.61 -3.58 -4.16
C PRO A 66 13.16 -2.15 -4.03
N LEU A 67 12.26 -1.17 -3.85
CA LEU A 67 12.63 0.22 -3.66
C LEU A 67 13.39 0.43 -2.34
N VAL A 68 12.90 -0.14 -1.23
CA VAL A 68 13.58 -0.06 0.07
C VAL A 68 14.96 -0.69 0.00
N GLN A 69 15.09 -1.86 -0.62
CA GLN A 69 16.38 -2.54 -0.82
C GLN A 69 17.35 -1.71 -1.66
N ALA A 70 16.87 -1.07 -2.74
CA ALA A 70 17.69 -0.19 -3.56
C ALA A 70 18.15 1.04 -2.78
N LEU A 71 17.24 1.69 -2.04
CA LEU A 71 17.57 2.86 -1.22
C LEU A 71 18.59 2.52 -0.12
N ARG A 72 18.48 1.36 0.52
CA ARG A 72 19.46 0.90 1.52
C ARG A 72 20.86 0.71 0.94
N ARG A 73 20.96 0.17 -0.28
CA ARG A 73 22.28 0.04 -0.93
C ARG A 73 22.92 1.38 -1.22
N HIS A 74 22.11 2.40 -1.55
CA HIS A 74 22.60 3.74 -1.87
C HIS A 74 22.80 4.64 -0.64
N PHE A 75 22.03 4.38 0.43
CA PHE A 75 22.02 5.17 1.67
C PHE A 75 22.13 4.25 2.88
N PRO A 76 23.25 3.51 3.05
CA PRO A 76 23.39 2.47 4.09
C PRO A 76 23.28 3.02 5.51
N ASP A 77 23.70 4.26 5.75
CA ASP A 77 23.69 4.89 7.08
C ASP A 77 22.36 5.60 7.41
N SER A 78 21.43 5.67 6.47
CA SER A 78 20.15 6.34 6.68
C SER A 78 19.17 5.42 7.39
N PRO A 79 18.54 5.86 8.48
CA PRO A 79 17.46 5.11 9.10
C PRO A 79 16.21 5.14 8.21
N PHE A 80 15.38 4.09 8.34
CA PHE A 80 14.14 3.96 7.59
C PHE A 80 12.93 4.02 8.53
N LEU A 81 11.90 4.74 8.08
CA LEU A 81 10.57 4.76 8.68
C LEU A 81 9.57 4.25 7.66
N ILE A 82 8.87 3.16 7.99
CA ILE A 82 7.81 2.62 7.14
C ILE A 82 6.47 2.85 7.83
N THR A 83 5.55 3.52 7.15
CA THR A 83 4.23 3.80 7.72
C THR A 83 3.13 3.10 6.95
N GLN A 84 2.11 2.64 7.68
CA GLN A 84 0.96 1.90 7.15
C GLN A 84 -0.36 2.46 7.66
N MET A 85 -1.48 1.92 7.10
CA MET A 85 -2.84 2.18 7.59
C MET A 85 -3.56 0.92 8.03
N THR A 86 -3.00 -0.29 7.80
CA THR A 86 -3.61 -1.57 8.19
C THR A 86 -2.71 -2.37 9.13
N PRO A 87 -3.28 -3.13 10.10
CA PRO A 87 -2.50 -3.99 10.98
C PRO A 87 -1.68 -5.05 10.23
N THR A 88 -2.29 -5.67 9.22
CA THR A 88 -1.62 -6.66 8.37
C THR A 88 -0.47 -6.04 7.56
N GLY A 89 -0.64 -4.81 7.05
CA GLY A 89 0.44 -4.06 6.39
C GLY A 89 1.59 -3.80 7.35
N ARG A 90 1.30 -3.39 8.60
CA ARG A 90 2.33 -3.16 9.63
C ARG A 90 3.09 -4.44 9.99
N ALA A 91 2.39 -5.55 10.20
CA ALA A 91 3.03 -6.84 10.47
C ALA A 91 3.91 -7.29 9.30
N THR A 92 3.44 -7.10 8.05
CA THR A 92 4.25 -7.37 6.85
C THR A 92 5.49 -6.49 6.80
N ALA A 93 5.38 -5.20 7.11
CA ALA A 93 6.53 -4.29 7.11
C ALA A 93 7.55 -4.67 8.19
N GLN A 94 7.10 -5.03 9.38
CA GLN A 94 7.98 -5.49 10.46
C GLN A 94 8.74 -6.78 10.09
N SER A 95 8.09 -7.67 9.34
CA SER A 95 8.72 -8.90 8.84
C SER A 95 9.72 -8.65 7.70
N LEU A 96 9.39 -7.78 6.74
CA LEU A 96 10.23 -7.50 5.58
C LEU A 96 11.39 -6.53 5.88
N PHE A 97 11.18 -5.62 6.85
CA PHE A 97 12.12 -4.54 7.18
C PHE A 97 12.38 -4.48 8.70
N PRO A 98 12.96 -5.54 9.30
CA PRO A 98 13.10 -5.65 10.75
C PRO A 98 13.94 -4.53 11.38
N GLU A 99 14.83 -3.91 10.63
CA GLU A 99 15.66 -2.78 11.07
C GLU A 99 15.00 -1.40 10.85
N ALA A 100 13.85 -1.33 10.16
CA ALA A 100 13.10 -0.09 10.00
C ALA A 100 12.15 0.13 11.16
N GLN A 101 11.93 1.40 11.53
CA GLN A 101 10.83 1.70 12.44
C GLN A 101 9.50 1.63 11.69
N CYS A 102 8.55 0.80 12.17
CA CYS A 102 7.22 0.65 11.59
C CYS A 102 6.18 1.37 12.45
N ARG A 103 5.40 2.28 11.85
CA ARG A 103 4.40 3.11 12.52
C ARG A 103 3.11 3.21 11.70
N TYR A 104 2.02 3.64 12.32
CA TYR A 104 0.87 4.14 11.56
C TYR A 104 1.08 5.61 11.20
N LEU A 105 0.75 5.96 9.95
CA LEU A 105 0.63 7.37 9.57
C LEU A 105 -0.61 7.97 10.26
N PRO A 106 -0.53 9.18 10.80
CA PRO A 106 -1.72 9.85 11.31
C PRO A 106 -2.66 10.17 10.15
N TYR A 107 -3.96 10.18 10.42
CA TYR A 107 -4.93 10.66 9.43
C TYR A 107 -4.66 12.13 9.08
N ASP A 108 -5.11 12.56 7.91
CA ASP A 108 -4.75 13.82 7.24
C ASP A 108 -5.25 15.10 7.92
N LYS A 109 -5.23 15.15 9.26
CA LYS A 109 -5.50 16.32 10.06
C LYS A 109 -4.21 17.15 10.23
N SER A 110 -4.25 18.44 9.87
CA SER A 110 -3.06 19.29 9.76
C SER A 110 -2.16 19.24 10.99
N GLU A 111 -2.74 19.32 12.21
CA GLU A 111 -1.97 19.31 13.45
C GLU A 111 -1.31 17.96 13.75
N TRP A 112 -1.94 16.87 13.34
CA TRP A 112 -1.41 15.51 13.52
C TRP A 112 -0.26 15.24 12.57
N VAL A 113 -0.44 15.66 11.32
CA VAL A 113 0.61 15.59 10.30
C VAL A 113 1.80 16.45 10.68
N ALA A 114 1.57 17.70 11.09
CA ALA A 114 2.64 18.61 11.51
C ALA A 114 3.45 18.03 12.68
N ARG A 115 2.79 17.40 13.66
CA ARG A 115 3.48 16.69 14.75
C ARG A 115 4.31 15.53 14.25
N PHE A 116 3.76 14.66 13.41
CA PHE A 116 4.49 13.53 12.80
C PHE A 116 5.77 14.01 12.12
N LEU A 117 5.67 15.05 11.28
CA LEU A 117 6.82 15.61 10.57
C LEU A 117 7.83 16.26 11.53
N ALA A 118 7.36 16.96 12.58
CA ALA A 118 8.24 17.58 13.56
C ALA A 118 8.99 16.56 14.42
N GLU A 119 8.36 15.45 14.78
CA GLU A 119 8.95 14.40 15.61
C GLU A 119 9.95 13.53 14.84
N HIS A 120 9.66 13.18 13.59
CA HIS A 120 10.53 12.33 12.79
C HIS A 120 11.53 13.12 11.92
N ARG A 121 11.19 14.31 11.45
CA ARG A 121 12.01 15.16 10.56
C ARG A 121 12.56 14.39 9.36
N PRO A 122 11.74 13.68 8.58
CA PRO A 122 12.24 12.85 7.50
C PRO A 122 13.04 13.67 6.49
N ILE A 123 14.10 13.09 5.94
CA ILE A 123 14.93 13.73 4.89
C ILE A 123 14.19 13.75 3.55
N CYS A 124 13.32 12.77 3.31
CA CYS A 124 12.35 12.73 2.22
C CYS A 124 11.21 11.78 2.58
N GLY A 125 10.07 11.93 1.89
CA GLY A 125 8.93 11.03 1.98
C GLY A 125 8.63 10.39 0.62
N ILE A 126 8.21 9.12 0.62
CA ILE A 126 7.80 8.38 -0.56
C ILE A 126 6.44 7.74 -0.28
N LEU A 127 5.42 8.15 -1.01
CA LEU A 127 4.08 7.58 -0.95
C LEU A 127 3.94 6.51 -2.04
N MET A 128 3.41 5.34 -1.69
CA MET A 128 3.23 4.25 -2.65
C MET A 128 1.86 4.32 -3.32
N GLU A 129 1.80 3.94 -4.60
CA GLU A 129 0.59 3.83 -5.43
C GLU A 129 -0.22 5.14 -5.56
N THR A 130 -1.41 5.25 -4.96
CA THR A 130 -2.32 6.40 -5.17
C THR A 130 -2.69 7.06 -3.85
N GLU A 131 -1.71 7.50 -3.10
CA GLU A 131 -1.91 8.14 -1.80
C GLU A 131 -1.85 9.66 -1.93
N ILE A 132 -3.02 10.28 -2.16
CA ILE A 132 -3.15 11.74 -2.28
C ILE A 132 -3.78 12.29 -1.00
N TRP A 133 -2.94 12.90 -0.16
CA TRP A 133 -3.28 13.43 1.16
C TRP A 133 -2.99 14.93 1.20
N PRO A 134 -3.98 15.81 0.92
CA PRO A 134 -3.73 17.23 0.68
C PRO A 134 -3.08 17.98 1.83
N ASN A 135 -3.42 17.68 3.09
CA ASN A 135 -2.76 18.35 4.22
C ASN A 135 -1.34 17.82 4.42
N LEU A 136 -1.11 16.51 4.29
CA LEU A 136 0.21 15.89 4.37
C LEU A 136 1.16 16.48 3.31
N MET A 137 0.72 16.49 2.04
CA MET A 137 1.51 17.00 0.92
C MET A 137 1.88 18.47 1.14
N HIS A 138 0.91 19.28 1.55
CA HIS A 138 1.15 20.68 1.87
C HIS A 138 2.08 20.86 3.07
N SER A 139 1.91 20.09 4.14
CA SER A 139 2.78 20.18 5.32
C SER A 139 4.22 19.76 5.03
N CYS A 140 4.42 18.77 4.15
CA CYS A 140 5.76 18.41 3.66
C CYS A 140 6.38 19.58 2.88
N GLN A 141 5.61 20.22 2.00
CA GLN A 141 6.07 21.39 1.24
C GLN A 141 6.47 22.56 2.17
N GLU A 142 5.62 22.88 3.15
CA GLU A 142 5.92 23.93 4.15
C GLU A 142 7.16 23.63 5.00
N ALA A 143 7.37 22.35 5.32
CA ALA A 143 8.54 21.89 6.08
C ALA A 143 9.80 21.70 5.22
N GLY A 144 9.74 21.94 3.90
CA GLY A 144 10.86 21.72 2.97
C GLY A 144 11.27 20.26 2.83
N ILE A 145 10.34 19.31 3.09
CA ILE A 145 10.58 17.87 2.98
C ILE A 145 10.20 17.43 1.57
N PRO A 146 11.16 16.97 0.75
CA PRO A 146 10.86 16.42 -0.57
C PRO A 146 9.90 15.23 -0.46
N LEU A 147 8.81 15.25 -1.22
CA LEU A 147 7.81 14.20 -1.23
C LEU A 147 7.66 13.62 -2.63
N PHE A 148 7.71 12.31 -2.73
CA PHE A 148 7.61 11.58 -3.98
C PHE A 148 6.39 10.65 -3.98
N LEU A 149 5.83 10.40 -5.16
CA LEU A 149 4.84 9.36 -5.37
C LEU A 149 5.50 8.25 -6.22
N ALA A 150 5.62 7.05 -5.67
CA ALA A 150 6.28 5.93 -6.34
C ALA A 150 5.30 4.79 -6.64
N ASN A 151 5.60 4.01 -7.69
CA ASN A 151 4.72 2.98 -8.21
C ASN A 151 3.31 3.51 -8.48
N ALA A 152 3.23 4.77 -8.94
CA ALA A 152 2.00 5.52 -9.04
C ALA A 152 1.08 4.96 -10.13
N ARG A 153 -0.17 4.75 -9.78
CA ARG A 153 -1.22 4.36 -10.72
C ARG A 153 -2.50 5.14 -10.45
N LEU A 154 -3.22 5.46 -11.50
CA LEU A 154 -4.47 6.20 -11.36
C LEU A 154 -5.52 5.67 -12.34
N SER A 155 -6.59 5.05 -11.82
CA SER A 155 -7.70 4.62 -12.67
C SER A 155 -8.48 5.82 -13.23
N GLU A 156 -9.10 5.66 -14.39
CA GLU A 156 -9.99 6.70 -14.96
C GLU A 156 -11.10 7.10 -13.99
N LYS A 157 -11.65 6.15 -13.25
CA LYS A 157 -12.69 6.42 -12.25
C LYS A 157 -12.16 7.34 -11.16
N SER A 158 -10.96 7.08 -10.64
CA SER A 158 -10.33 7.90 -9.61
C SER A 158 -9.96 9.28 -10.15
N GLN A 159 -9.39 9.36 -11.35
CA GLN A 159 -9.10 10.61 -12.03
C GLN A 159 -10.35 11.50 -12.12
N ARG A 160 -11.48 10.95 -12.63
CA ARG A 160 -12.76 11.69 -12.70
C ARG A 160 -13.22 12.17 -11.31
N GLY A 161 -12.98 11.38 -10.27
CA GLY A 161 -13.25 11.76 -8.88
C GLY A 161 -12.41 12.95 -8.42
N TYR A 162 -11.10 12.90 -8.65
CA TYR A 162 -10.16 13.96 -8.27
C TYR A 162 -10.40 15.26 -9.06
N LEU A 163 -10.77 15.18 -10.33
CA LEU A 163 -11.09 16.36 -11.12
C LEU A 163 -12.30 17.14 -10.57
N LYS A 164 -13.27 16.49 -9.91
CA LYS A 164 -14.39 17.17 -9.23
C LYS A 164 -13.93 18.06 -8.06
N ILE A 165 -12.81 17.70 -7.45
CA ILE A 165 -12.18 18.44 -6.33
C ILE A 165 -10.82 19.00 -6.73
N ARG A 166 -10.62 19.32 -8.01
CA ARG A 166 -9.36 19.76 -8.60
C ARG A 166 -8.67 20.86 -7.79
N LYS A 167 -9.43 21.89 -7.36
CA LYS A 167 -8.88 22.99 -6.55
C LYS A 167 -8.22 22.57 -5.21
N LEU A 168 -8.50 21.36 -4.75
CA LEU A 168 -7.86 20.76 -3.57
C LEU A 168 -6.69 19.86 -3.96
N VAL A 169 -6.86 19.05 -5.01
CA VAL A 169 -5.92 18.00 -5.41
C VAL A 169 -4.74 18.56 -6.21
N GLU A 170 -5.00 19.47 -7.16
CA GLU A 170 -3.98 20.02 -8.06
C GLU A 170 -2.81 20.69 -7.30
N PRO A 171 -3.03 21.57 -6.32
CA PRO A 171 -1.91 22.14 -5.55
C PRO A 171 -1.13 21.10 -4.76
N ALA A 172 -1.80 20.06 -4.24
CA ALA A 172 -1.15 18.95 -3.56
C ALA A 172 -0.25 18.15 -4.53
N MET A 173 -0.76 17.82 -5.72
CA MET A 173 0.03 17.10 -6.73
C MET A 173 1.20 17.94 -7.26
N GLN A 174 1.03 19.25 -7.40
CA GLN A 174 2.10 20.18 -7.79
C GLN A 174 3.21 20.30 -6.75
N SER A 175 2.93 20.02 -5.48
CA SER A 175 3.95 20.05 -4.41
C SER A 175 4.86 18.83 -4.37
N LEU A 176 4.58 17.79 -5.17
CA LEU A 176 5.45 16.61 -5.27
C LEU A 176 6.78 16.96 -5.93
N SER A 177 7.88 16.47 -5.37
CA SER A 177 9.22 16.57 -5.94
C SER A 177 9.40 15.66 -7.16
N GLY A 178 8.64 14.57 -7.25
CA GLY A 178 8.60 13.66 -8.38
C GLY A 178 7.47 12.64 -8.26
N CYS A 179 7.04 12.13 -9.41
CA CYS A 179 6.00 11.12 -9.52
C CYS A 179 6.45 10.03 -10.49
N PHE A 180 6.50 8.78 -10.03
CA PHE A 180 7.00 7.63 -10.78
C PHE A 180 5.82 6.70 -11.10
N ALA A 181 5.28 6.83 -12.32
CA ALA A 181 4.09 6.15 -12.79
C ALA A 181 4.38 4.73 -13.30
N GLN A 182 3.41 3.83 -13.13
CA GLN A 182 3.54 2.45 -13.64
C GLN A 182 3.44 2.39 -15.17
N THR A 183 2.57 3.19 -15.78
CA THR A 183 2.32 3.17 -17.24
C THR A 183 2.21 4.60 -17.80
N ALA A 184 2.35 4.73 -19.12
CA ALA A 184 2.13 5.99 -19.81
C ALA A 184 0.70 6.53 -19.58
N ALA A 185 -0.31 5.65 -19.57
CA ALA A 185 -1.69 6.03 -19.29
C ALA A 185 -1.90 6.53 -17.85
N ASP A 186 -1.15 5.97 -16.87
CA ASP A 186 -1.17 6.49 -15.50
C ASP A 186 -0.49 7.86 -15.44
N ALA A 187 0.66 8.04 -16.12
CA ALA A 187 1.37 9.31 -16.18
C ALA A 187 0.50 10.43 -16.74
N GLU A 188 -0.20 10.17 -17.84
CA GLU A 188 -1.13 11.12 -18.44
C GLU A 188 -2.24 11.53 -17.45
N ARG A 189 -2.87 10.55 -16.79
CA ARG A 189 -3.90 10.82 -15.79
C ARG A 189 -3.38 11.59 -14.57
N LEU A 190 -2.14 11.32 -14.13
CA LEU A 190 -1.52 12.04 -13.04
C LEU A 190 -1.19 13.49 -13.42
N HIS A 191 -0.75 13.74 -14.65
CA HIS A 191 -0.60 15.11 -15.19
C HIS A 191 -1.91 15.88 -15.17
N LEU A 192 -3.01 15.24 -15.61
CA LEU A 192 -4.33 15.88 -15.65
C LEU A 192 -4.85 16.32 -14.28
N ILE A 193 -4.41 15.68 -13.20
CA ILE A 193 -4.75 16.08 -11.82
C ILE A 193 -3.70 16.96 -11.15
N GLY A 194 -2.63 17.36 -11.88
CA GLY A 194 -1.69 18.40 -11.45
C GLY A 194 -0.25 17.94 -11.19
N ALA A 195 0.10 16.67 -11.33
CA ALA A 195 1.49 16.24 -11.18
C ALA A 195 2.38 16.83 -12.28
N SER A 196 3.53 17.42 -11.92
CA SER A 196 4.43 18.12 -12.84
C SER A 196 5.62 17.27 -13.29
N ASN A 197 6.30 16.62 -12.39
CA ASN A 197 7.52 15.86 -12.64
C ASN A 197 7.21 14.35 -12.67
N VAL A 198 6.65 13.87 -13.79
CA VAL A 198 6.15 12.49 -13.92
C VAL A 198 7.06 11.67 -14.84
N HIS A 199 7.54 10.54 -14.34
CA HIS A 199 8.35 9.58 -15.08
C HIS A 199 7.65 8.22 -15.13
N VAL A 200 7.70 7.53 -16.27
CA VAL A 200 7.16 6.16 -16.41
C VAL A 200 8.27 5.17 -16.08
N CYS A 201 8.09 4.37 -15.01
CA CYS A 201 9.11 3.48 -14.47
C CYS A 201 8.68 2.00 -14.43
N GLY A 202 7.45 1.67 -14.80
CA GLY A 202 6.93 0.31 -14.64
C GLY A 202 6.40 0.05 -13.24
N ASN A 203 6.13 -1.23 -12.95
CA ASN A 203 5.55 -1.65 -11.67
C ASN A 203 6.61 -2.41 -10.86
N THR A 204 6.94 -1.88 -9.69
CA THR A 204 7.94 -2.45 -8.76
C THR A 204 7.63 -3.90 -8.34
N LYS A 205 6.39 -4.37 -8.49
CA LYS A 205 6.04 -5.78 -8.22
C LYS A 205 6.78 -6.78 -9.11
N TYR A 206 7.24 -6.34 -10.29
CA TYR A 206 8.03 -7.19 -11.18
C TYR A 206 9.51 -7.33 -10.74
N ASP A 207 9.95 -6.47 -9.84
CA ASP A 207 11.30 -6.48 -9.28
C ASP A 207 11.39 -7.27 -7.95
N ILE A 208 10.26 -7.82 -7.47
CA ILE A 208 10.23 -8.65 -6.27
C ILE A 208 10.93 -9.98 -6.57
N ALA A 209 12.05 -10.23 -5.88
CA ALA A 209 12.74 -11.51 -6.01
C ALA A 209 11.85 -12.64 -5.47
N PRO A 210 11.73 -13.78 -6.20
CA PRO A 210 11.05 -14.94 -5.66
C PRO A 210 11.81 -15.48 -4.45
N PRO A 211 11.11 -16.09 -3.45
CA PRO A 211 11.76 -16.72 -2.32
C PRO A 211 12.80 -17.76 -2.73
N ASP A 212 13.92 -17.86 -1.99
CA ASP A 212 15.04 -18.77 -2.33
C ASP A 212 14.63 -20.24 -2.34
N ASP A 213 13.65 -20.62 -1.52
CA ASP A 213 13.09 -21.97 -1.41
C ASP A 213 12.12 -22.32 -2.56
N LEU A 214 11.74 -21.36 -3.40
CA LEU A 214 10.77 -21.60 -4.48
C LEU A 214 11.27 -22.63 -5.49
N ARG A 215 12.56 -22.58 -5.86
CA ARG A 215 13.14 -23.53 -6.83
C ARG A 215 13.15 -24.98 -6.30
N PRO A 216 13.66 -25.26 -5.09
CA PRO A 216 13.57 -26.58 -4.48
C PRO A 216 12.13 -27.10 -4.36
N LEU A 217 11.19 -26.25 -3.92
CA LEU A 217 9.78 -26.62 -3.83
C LEU A 217 9.17 -26.93 -5.20
N ALA A 218 9.50 -26.16 -6.24
CA ALA A 218 9.02 -26.40 -7.60
C ALA A 218 9.55 -27.74 -8.18
N VAL A 219 10.81 -28.07 -7.90
CA VAL A 219 11.41 -29.37 -8.31
C VAL A 219 10.69 -30.53 -7.62
N ALA A 220 10.56 -30.48 -6.30
CA ALA A 220 9.86 -31.49 -5.52
C ALA A 220 8.40 -31.67 -5.94
N PHE A 221 7.71 -30.57 -6.26
CA PHE A 221 6.34 -30.62 -6.75
C PHE A 221 6.26 -31.24 -8.14
N LYS A 222 7.18 -30.89 -9.05
CA LYS A 222 7.27 -31.47 -10.40
C LYS A 222 7.55 -32.96 -10.37
N GLU A 223 8.44 -33.42 -9.49
CA GLU A 223 8.72 -34.85 -9.30
C GLU A 223 7.47 -35.63 -8.87
N ARG A 224 6.71 -35.07 -7.91
CA ARG A 224 5.45 -35.68 -7.43
C ARG A 224 4.34 -35.73 -8.49
N ILE A 225 4.28 -34.73 -9.36
CA ILE A 225 3.26 -34.65 -10.43
C ILE A 225 3.65 -35.56 -11.61
N GLY A 226 4.94 -35.69 -11.88
CA GLY A 226 5.47 -36.40 -13.05
C GLY A 226 5.10 -35.69 -14.37
N ALA A 227 4.68 -36.47 -15.37
CA ALA A 227 4.31 -35.97 -16.70
C ALA A 227 2.84 -35.47 -16.79
N ARG A 228 2.11 -35.40 -15.69
CA ARG A 228 0.71 -34.96 -15.72
C ARG A 228 0.60 -33.47 -16.10
N PRO A 229 -0.31 -33.12 -17.03
CA PRO A 229 -0.65 -31.73 -17.25
C PRO A 229 -1.21 -31.09 -15.97
N VAL A 230 -0.91 -29.79 -15.73
CA VAL A 230 -1.40 -29.06 -14.56
C VAL A 230 -2.26 -27.87 -15.01
N VAL A 231 -3.47 -27.80 -14.50
CA VAL A 231 -4.35 -26.65 -14.65
C VAL A 231 -4.37 -25.87 -13.33
N VAL A 232 -3.84 -24.65 -13.36
CA VAL A 232 -3.78 -23.79 -12.19
C VAL A 232 -4.87 -22.72 -12.26
N CYS A 233 -5.77 -22.72 -11.29
CA CYS A 233 -6.80 -21.70 -11.09
C CYS A 233 -6.43 -20.84 -9.88
N ALA A 234 -5.71 -19.75 -10.13
CA ALA A 234 -5.19 -18.89 -9.11
C ALA A 234 -6.12 -17.70 -8.77
N SER A 235 -6.05 -17.23 -7.51
CA SER A 235 -6.81 -16.08 -7.00
C SER A 235 -8.33 -16.27 -6.98
N THR A 236 -8.80 -17.50 -6.78
CA THR A 236 -10.23 -17.78 -6.62
C THR A 236 -10.80 -17.07 -5.38
N ARG A 237 -12.05 -16.67 -5.46
CA ARG A 237 -12.73 -15.90 -4.41
C ARG A 237 -14.22 -16.20 -4.36
N VAL A 238 -14.83 -15.88 -3.24
CA VAL A 238 -16.29 -15.82 -3.12
C VAL A 238 -16.75 -14.42 -3.58
N TYR A 239 -17.57 -14.36 -4.61
CA TYR A 239 -18.10 -13.11 -5.15
C TYR A 239 -19.61 -13.18 -5.30
N LYS A 240 -20.35 -12.25 -4.66
CA LYS A 240 -21.82 -12.19 -4.67
C LYS A 240 -22.51 -13.51 -4.33
N GLY A 241 -21.95 -14.25 -3.35
CA GLY A 241 -22.51 -15.53 -2.91
C GLY A 241 -22.13 -16.74 -3.78
N THR A 242 -21.33 -16.54 -4.81
CA THR A 242 -20.79 -17.61 -5.65
C THR A 242 -19.35 -17.89 -5.25
N ASP A 243 -19.03 -19.13 -4.94
CA ASP A 243 -17.66 -19.58 -4.70
C ASP A 243 -17.04 -20.08 -6.00
N GLU A 244 -16.01 -19.39 -6.48
CA GLU A 244 -15.29 -19.78 -7.73
C GLU A 244 -14.60 -21.14 -7.58
N ALA A 245 -14.12 -21.51 -6.39
CA ALA A 245 -13.51 -22.81 -6.16
C ALA A 245 -14.53 -23.94 -6.29
N GLU A 246 -15.74 -23.76 -5.73
CA GLU A 246 -16.83 -24.73 -5.86
C GLU A 246 -17.26 -24.93 -7.32
N LEU A 247 -17.35 -23.83 -8.09
CA LEU A 247 -17.68 -23.90 -9.52
C LEU A 247 -16.62 -24.69 -10.30
N LEU A 248 -15.35 -24.46 -10.02
CA LEU A 248 -14.23 -25.17 -10.66
C LEU A 248 -14.27 -26.67 -10.31
N LEU A 249 -14.51 -27.01 -9.05
CA LEU A 249 -14.63 -28.41 -8.62
C LEU A 249 -15.81 -29.11 -9.30
N LYS A 250 -16.98 -28.46 -9.39
CA LYS A 250 -18.14 -29.00 -10.11
C LYS A 250 -17.84 -29.24 -11.59
N ALA A 251 -17.19 -28.27 -12.24
CA ALA A 251 -16.78 -28.42 -13.64
C ALA A 251 -15.77 -29.56 -13.83
N TRP A 252 -14.86 -29.72 -12.85
CA TRP A 252 -13.83 -30.76 -12.89
C TRP A 252 -14.37 -32.18 -12.71
N GLN A 253 -15.51 -32.36 -12.03
CA GLN A 253 -16.13 -33.70 -11.84
C GLN A 253 -16.41 -34.43 -13.16
N GLY A 254 -16.68 -33.68 -14.24
CA GLY A 254 -16.88 -34.24 -15.59
C GLY A 254 -15.60 -34.54 -16.37
N TYR A 255 -14.44 -34.10 -15.86
CA TYR A 255 -13.17 -34.28 -16.54
C TYR A 255 -12.68 -35.75 -16.47
N ARG A 256 -12.35 -36.37 -17.61
CA ARG A 256 -11.92 -37.77 -17.71
C ARG A 256 -10.43 -37.91 -18.04
N GLY A 257 -9.70 -36.85 -18.16
CA GLY A 257 -8.26 -36.88 -18.43
C GLY A 257 -7.42 -37.08 -17.15
N ASN A 258 -6.09 -36.99 -17.29
CA ASN A 258 -5.12 -37.17 -16.20
C ASN A 258 -4.52 -35.85 -15.67
N ALA A 259 -5.02 -34.71 -16.09
CA ALA A 259 -4.51 -33.42 -15.59
C ALA A 259 -4.77 -33.24 -14.09
N LEU A 260 -3.87 -32.55 -13.42
CA LEU A 260 -4.04 -32.12 -12.02
C LEU A 260 -4.67 -30.73 -11.98
N LEU A 261 -5.76 -30.57 -11.24
CA LEU A 261 -6.32 -29.27 -10.90
C LEU A 261 -5.65 -28.73 -9.63
N VAL A 262 -5.13 -27.51 -9.70
CA VAL A 262 -4.58 -26.77 -8.55
C VAL A 262 -5.41 -25.51 -8.36
N ILE A 263 -6.09 -25.38 -7.23
CA ILE A 263 -6.87 -24.21 -6.88
C ILE A 263 -6.10 -23.43 -5.81
N VAL A 264 -5.86 -22.14 -6.08
CA VAL A 264 -5.15 -21.25 -5.15
C VAL A 264 -6.09 -20.09 -4.77
N PRO A 265 -6.77 -20.16 -3.61
CA PRO A 265 -7.64 -19.10 -3.14
C PRO A 265 -6.88 -17.79 -2.91
N ARG A 266 -7.55 -16.66 -3.15
CA ARG A 266 -6.98 -15.32 -2.98
C ARG A 266 -6.68 -14.97 -1.52
N HIS A 267 -7.47 -15.51 -0.59
CA HIS A 267 -7.41 -15.16 0.83
C HIS A 267 -7.09 -16.41 1.65
N PRO A 268 -6.08 -16.34 2.55
CA PRO A 268 -5.64 -17.50 3.35
C PRO A 268 -6.74 -18.13 4.21
N GLU A 269 -7.71 -17.33 4.67
CA GLU A 269 -8.87 -17.83 5.42
C GLU A 269 -9.73 -18.84 4.63
N ASN A 270 -9.61 -18.85 3.31
CA ASN A 270 -10.34 -19.77 2.44
C ASN A 270 -9.54 -21.04 2.09
N PHE A 271 -8.31 -21.21 2.59
CA PHE A 271 -7.49 -22.39 2.31
C PHE A 271 -8.03 -23.68 2.95
N GLN A 272 -8.79 -23.54 4.06
CA GLN A 272 -9.36 -24.69 4.77
C GLN A 272 -10.76 -25.07 4.25
N THR A 273 -11.40 -24.20 3.46
CA THR A 273 -12.77 -24.40 2.95
C THR A 273 -12.80 -24.71 1.46
N ALA A 274 -11.68 -24.60 0.76
CA ALA A 274 -11.51 -25.00 -0.64
C ALA A 274 -10.91 -26.40 -0.71
#